data_0a2bf854905c3625ccdbadc5d8c6079f
#
_entry.id   0a2bf854905c3625ccdbadc5d8c6079f
#
_cell.length_a   1.000
_cell.length_b   1.000
_cell.length_c   1.000
_cell.angle_alpha   90.00
_cell.angle_beta   90.00
_cell.angle_gamma   90.00
#
_symmetry.space_group_name_H-M   'P 1'
#
loop_
_entity.id
_entity.type
_entity.pdbx_description
1 polymer ?
#
loop_
_entity_poly.entity_id
_entity_poly.type
_entity_poly.pdbx_seq_one_letter_code
_entity_poly.pdbx_strand_id
1 'polypeptide(L)'
;MQKLPDPRPIFERYETLAREADALFDRVKTAHPECVTCHKGCADCCHALFDLPLIEAAYINDVFHKTFGTGAERSRILERAYDADRATHAVKRKAFAAQKAGESVAVILEEIAKKRIRCPLLGDDGKCALYEARPVTCRIYGVPTSIDGTGHVCGRAAFLPGKAYPTANMDRIHERLAVLSLDLSRHMQSGFAEMHTVLVPLSMALITSYDAAYYGLDKNRG
;
A
#
# COMPACT_ATOMS: atom_id res chain seq x y z
N MET A 1 -5.52 5.86 30.03
CA MET A 1 -5.06 5.73 28.63
C MET A 1 -4.78 7.12 28.08
N GLN A 2 -3.59 7.36 27.57
CA GLN A 2 -3.26 8.63 26.94
C GLN A 2 -4.07 8.76 25.63
N LYS A 3 -4.81 9.86 25.47
CA LYS A 3 -5.57 10.12 24.25
C LYS A 3 -4.59 10.51 23.14
N LEU A 4 -4.62 9.80 22.03
CA LEU A 4 -3.83 10.13 20.85
C LEU A 4 -4.31 11.44 20.23
N PRO A 5 -3.39 12.22 19.64
CA PRO A 5 -3.75 13.33 18.76
C PRO A 5 -4.61 12.85 17.59
N ASP A 6 -5.47 13.73 17.08
CA ASP A 6 -6.30 13.43 15.91
C ASP A 6 -5.45 13.40 14.63
N PRO A 7 -5.32 12.28 13.91
CA PRO A 7 -4.48 12.18 12.73
C PRO A 7 -5.06 12.88 11.48
N ARG A 8 -6.31 13.36 11.52
CA ARG A 8 -7.01 13.94 10.34
C ARG A 8 -6.23 15.01 9.59
N PRO A 9 -5.53 15.98 10.23
CA PRO A 9 -4.77 16.97 9.49
C PRO A 9 -3.71 16.40 8.55
N ILE A 10 -3.10 15.26 8.93
CA ILE A 10 -2.11 14.58 8.11
C ILE A 10 -2.80 13.69 7.05
N PHE A 11 -3.91 13.06 7.40
CA PHE A 11 -4.72 12.27 6.47
C PHE A 11 -5.29 13.11 5.32
N GLU A 12 -5.75 14.33 5.56
CA GLU A 12 -6.21 15.25 4.51
C GLU A 12 -5.12 15.60 3.49
N ARG A 13 -3.87 15.73 3.95
CA ARG A 13 -2.71 15.91 3.08
C ARG A 13 -2.41 14.66 2.25
N TYR A 14 -2.53 13.48 2.85
CA TYR A 14 -2.42 12.21 2.13
C TYR A 14 -3.54 12.05 1.08
N GLU A 15 -4.77 12.38 1.42
CA GLU A 15 -5.90 12.36 0.47
C GLU A 15 -5.67 13.28 -0.73
N THR A 16 -4.97 14.40 -0.52
CA THR A 16 -4.58 15.30 -1.61
C THR A 16 -3.61 14.59 -2.57
N LEU A 17 -2.59 13.89 -2.04
CA LEU A 17 -1.68 13.07 -2.85
C LEU A 17 -2.43 11.94 -3.58
N ALA A 18 -3.38 11.29 -2.90
CA ALA A 18 -4.20 10.24 -3.49
C ALA A 18 -5.04 10.74 -4.66
N ARG A 19 -5.67 11.94 -4.54
CA ARG A 19 -6.41 12.59 -5.64
C ARG A 19 -5.50 12.96 -6.82
N GLU A 20 -4.27 13.41 -6.55
CA GLU A 20 -3.29 13.68 -7.61
C GLU A 20 -2.93 12.40 -8.38
N ALA A 21 -2.82 11.27 -7.68
CA ALA A 21 -2.58 9.96 -8.29
C ALA A 21 -3.75 9.52 -9.17
N ASP A 22 -5.01 9.70 -8.72
CA ASP A 22 -6.19 9.44 -9.53
C ASP A 22 -6.22 10.34 -10.78
N ALA A 23 -5.94 11.64 -10.62
CA ALA A 23 -5.89 12.58 -11.75
C ALA A 23 -4.77 12.22 -12.77
N LEU A 24 -3.65 11.70 -12.29
CA LEU A 24 -2.58 11.19 -13.18
C LEU A 24 -3.08 9.98 -13.97
N PHE A 25 -3.70 9.00 -13.30
CA PHE A 25 -4.28 7.83 -13.94
C PHE A 25 -5.29 8.23 -15.03
N ASP A 26 -6.21 9.14 -14.71
CA ASP A 26 -7.26 9.59 -15.63
C ASP A 26 -6.67 10.32 -16.85
N ARG A 27 -5.62 11.13 -16.67
CA ARG A 27 -4.91 11.78 -17.78
C ARG A 27 -4.29 10.75 -18.74
N VAL A 28 -3.60 9.73 -18.19
CA VAL A 28 -2.99 8.68 -19.01
C VAL A 28 -4.06 7.87 -19.73
N LYS A 29 -5.14 7.51 -19.04
CA LYS A 29 -6.27 6.76 -19.60
C LYS A 29 -6.98 7.54 -20.70
N THR A 30 -7.13 8.85 -20.55
CA THR A 30 -7.75 9.72 -21.58
C THR A 30 -6.85 9.87 -22.80
N ALA A 31 -5.53 9.98 -22.60
CA ALA A 31 -4.57 10.13 -23.71
C ALA A 31 -4.30 8.80 -24.45
N HIS A 32 -4.44 7.67 -23.78
CA HIS A 32 -4.11 6.33 -24.28
C HIS A 32 -5.17 5.30 -23.87
N PRO A 33 -6.45 5.48 -24.24
CA PRO A 33 -7.54 4.60 -23.80
C PRO A 33 -7.36 3.15 -24.29
N GLU A 34 -6.71 2.95 -25.44
CA GLU A 34 -6.38 1.65 -26.00
C GLU A 34 -5.31 0.89 -25.22
N CYS A 35 -4.47 1.62 -24.44
CA CYS A 35 -3.38 1.02 -23.67
C CYS A 35 -3.80 0.68 -22.22
N VAL A 36 -4.74 1.45 -21.65
CA VAL A 36 -5.19 1.27 -20.26
C VAL A 36 -6.35 0.29 -20.21
N THR A 37 -6.06 -0.97 -19.96
CA THR A 37 -7.05 -2.06 -19.90
C THR A 37 -7.81 -2.15 -18.57
N CYS A 38 -7.48 -1.28 -17.61
CA CYS A 38 -8.15 -1.25 -16.30
C CYS A 38 -9.63 -0.90 -16.44
N HIS A 39 -10.48 -1.75 -15.89
CA HIS A 39 -11.93 -1.61 -15.87
C HIS A 39 -12.51 -2.09 -14.53
N LYS A 40 -13.78 -1.80 -14.26
CA LYS A 40 -14.47 -2.32 -13.07
C LYS A 40 -14.47 -3.85 -13.08
N GLY A 41 -13.94 -4.45 -12.02
CA GLY A 41 -13.73 -5.91 -11.91
C GLY A 41 -12.34 -6.39 -12.35
N CYS A 42 -11.46 -5.52 -12.88
CA CYS A 42 -10.05 -5.84 -12.99
C CYS A 42 -9.45 -5.89 -11.58
N ALA A 43 -8.96 -7.06 -11.17
CA ALA A 43 -8.42 -7.30 -9.83
C ALA A 43 -6.91 -7.60 -9.85
N ASP A 44 -6.18 -7.22 -10.91
CA ASP A 44 -4.77 -7.58 -11.03
C ASP A 44 -3.91 -6.95 -9.91
N CYS A 45 -4.09 -5.66 -9.63
CA CYS A 45 -3.46 -4.97 -8.50
C CYS A 45 -3.79 -5.61 -7.13
N CYS A 46 -4.94 -6.26 -7.01
CA CYS A 46 -5.36 -6.95 -5.78
C CYS A 46 -4.62 -8.30 -5.54
N HIS A 47 -3.68 -8.64 -6.38
CA HIS A 47 -2.80 -9.80 -6.21
C HIS A 47 -1.31 -9.40 -6.20
N ALA A 48 -1.00 -8.13 -6.37
CA ALA A 48 0.37 -7.64 -6.28
C ALA A 48 0.83 -7.55 -4.82
N LEU A 49 2.08 -7.94 -4.57
CA LEU A 49 2.69 -7.84 -3.26
C LEU A 49 3.45 -6.52 -3.16
N PHE A 50 3.04 -5.67 -2.25
CA PHE A 50 3.74 -4.43 -1.89
C PHE A 50 3.44 -4.06 -0.44
N ASP A 51 4.33 -3.30 0.14
CA ASP A 51 4.17 -2.77 1.50
C ASP A 51 3.72 -1.30 1.46
N LEU A 52 3.02 -0.90 2.50
CA LEU A 52 2.49 0.46 2.68
C LEU A 52 3.41 1.25 3.61
N PRO A 53 3.76 2.50 3.29
CA PRO A 53 4.32 3.44 4.25
C PRO A 53 3.35 3.68 5.42
N LEU A 54 3.89 4.10 6.57
CA LEU A 54 3.11 4.32 7.79
C LEU A 54 1.84 5.14 7.56
N ILE A 55 1.93 6.22 6.77
CA ILE A 55 0.78 7.09 6.49
C ILE A 55 -0.36 6.35 5.78
N GLU A 56 -0.05 5.53 4.78
CA GLU A 56 -1.06 4.75 4.07
C GLU A 56 -1.65 3.66 4.95
N ALA A 57 -0.80 2.97 5.72
CA ALA A 57 -1.21 1.91 6.63
C ALA A 57 -2.14 2.43 7.74
N ALA A 58 -1.80 3.56 8.36
CA ALA A 58 -2.64 4.19 9.38
C ALA A 58 -3.95 4.73 8.79
N TYR A 59 -3.90 5.37 7.60
CA TYR A 59 -5.08 5.89 6.94
C TYR A 59 -6.08 4.78 6.57
N ILE A 60 -5.61 3.72 5.91
CA ILE A 60 -6.50 2.62 5.50
C ILE A 60 -7.09 1.88 6.71
N ASN A 61 -6.34 1.77 7.81
CA ASN A 61 -6.82 1.22 9.07
C ASN A 61 -7.95 2.08 9.65
N ASP A 62 -7.79 3.40 9.71
CA ASP A 62 -8.80 4.33 10.21
C ASP A 62 -10.08 4.24 9.38
N VAL A 63 -9.97 4.26 8.04
CA VAL A 63 -11.12 4.11 7.14
C VAL A 63 -11.77 2.73 7.29
N PHE A 64 -10.98 1.66 7.42
CA PHE A 64 -11.48 0.31 7.65
C PHE A 64 -12.33 0.22 8.94
N HIS A 65 -11.84 0.79 10.02
CA HIS A 65 -12.56 0.79 11.30
C HIS A 65 -13.85 1.64 11.24
N LYS A 66 -13.85 2.75 10.50
CA LYS A 66 -15.03 3.59 10.32
C LYS A 66 -16.07 2.94 9.42
N THR A 67 -15.63 2.25 8.37
CA THR A 67 -16.53 1.61 7.39
C THR A 67 -17.11 0.30 7.93
N PHE A 68 -16.28 -0.51 8.56
CA PHE A 68 -16.64 -1.85 9.04
C PHE A 68 -16.54 -1.92 10.57
N GLY A 69 -17.31 -1.16 11.30
CA GLY A 69 -17.28 -1.09 12.76
C GLY A 69 -17.24 -2.48 13.43
N THR A 70 -18.32 -3.27 13.31
CA THR A 70 -18.44 -4.66 13.80
C THR A 70 -19.26 -5.48 12.80
N GLY A 71 -19.26 -6.80 12.94
CA GLY A 71 -20.14 -7.70 12.18
C GLY A 71 -19.42 -8.64 11.22
N ALA A 72 -20.21 -9.44 10.50
CA ALA A 72 -19.73 -10.56 9.70
C ALA A 72 -18.80 -10.15 8.54
N GLU A 73 -19.04 -9.00 7.93
CA GLU A 73 -18.18 -8.53 6.82
C GLU A 73 -16.79 -8.15 7.31
N ARG A 74 -16.72 -7.42 8.44
CA ARG A 74 -15.44 -7.14 9.10
C ARG A 74 -14.69 -8.43 9.43
N SER A 75 -15.36 -9.40 10.04
CA SER A 75 -14.74 -10.69 10.40
C SER A 75 -14.17 -11.40 9.19
N ARG A 76 -14.93 -11.48 8.09
CA ARG A 76 -14.45 -12.08 6.84
C ARG A 76 -13.24 -11.37 6.24
N ILE A 77 -13.20 -10.02 6.29
CA ILE A 77 -12.04 -9.26 5.82
C ILE A 77 -10.82 -9.56 6.70
N LEU A 78 -11.00 -9.60 8.03
CA LEU A 78 -9.90 -9.90 8.97
C LEU A 78 -9.39 -11.33 8.82
N GLU A 79 -10.25 -12.33 8.61
CA GLU A 79 -9.84 -13.71 8.30
C GLU A 79 -8.96 -13.75 7.06
N ARG A 80 -9.39 -13.10 5.96
CA ARG A 80 -8.57 -12.96 4.75
C ARG A 80 -7.27 -12.21 5.00
N ALA A 81 -7.28 -11.22 5.91
CA ALA A 81 -6.07 -10.48 6.27
C ALA A 81 -5.07 -11.37 7.00
N TYR A 82 -5.50 -12.21 7.94
CA TYR A 82 -4.63 -13.18 8.60
C TYR A 82 -4.07 -14.22 7.62
N ASP A 83 -4.86 -14.69 6.65
CA ASP A 83 -4.39 -15.61 5.62
C ASP A 83 -3.34 -14.96 4.72
N ALA A 84 -3.61 -13.75 4.24
CA ALA A 84 -2.68 -12.98 3.41
C ALA A 84 -1.39 -12.64 4.17
N ASP A 85 -1.48 -12.35 5.48
CA ASP A 85 -0.32 -12.07 6.32
C ASP A 85 0.59 -13.31 6.45
N ARG A 86 0.02 -14.47 6.74
CA ARG A 86 0.77 -15.73 6.78
C ARG A 86 1.49 -16.02 5.45
N ALA A 87 0.81 -15.81 4.33
CA ALA A 87 1.39 -15.99 3.00
C ALA A 87 2.53 -14.99 2.73
N THR A 88 2.31 -13.72 3.05
CA THR A 88 3.31 -12.64 2.92
C THR A 88 4.55 -12.92 3.77
N HIS A 89 4.34 -13.29 5.04
CA HIS A 89 5.44 -13.66 5.95
C HIS A 89 6.26 -14.83 5.41
N ALA A 90 5.62 -15.85 4.84
CA ALA A 90 6.32 -16.99 4.24
C ALA A 90 7.20 -16.56 3.05
N VAL A 91 6.71 -15.64 2.20
CA VAL A 91 7.50 -15.07 1.08
C VAL A 91 8.69 -14.27 1.61
N LYS A 92 8.47 -13.33 2.54
CA LYS A 92 9.52 -12.49 3.12
C LYS A 92 10.60 -13.32 3.84
N ARG A 93 10.20 -14.38 4.56
CA ARG A 93 11.15 -15.29 5.22
C ARG A 93 12.04 -16.02 4.20
N LYS A 94 11.49 -16.48 3.07
CA LYS A 94 12.26 -17.09 1.98
C LYS A 94 13.22 -16.09 1.35
N ALA A 95 12.77 -14.88 1.08
CA ALA A 95 13.59 -13.79 0.55
C ALA A 95 14.79 -13.46 1.47
N PHE A 96 14.54 -13.37 2.77
CA PHE A 96 15.58 -13.14 3.77
C PHE A 96 16.59 -14.30 3.84
N ALA A 97 16.12 -15.55 3.73
CA ALA A 97 17.02 -16.70 3.69
C ALA A 97 17.90 -16.69 2.43
N ALA A 98 17.33 -16.37 1.26
CA ALA A 98 18.06 -16.23 0.00
C ALA A 98 19.12 -15.12 0.07
N GLN A 99 18.76 -13.96 0.65
CA GLN A 99 19.70 -12.86 0.88
C GLN A 99 20.88 -13.29 1.78
N LYS A 100 20.59 -14.01 2.87
CA LYS A 100 21.65 -14.56 3.75
C LYS A 100 22.54 -15.59 3.07
N ALA A 101 22.00 -16.30 2.08
CA ALA A 101 22.74 -17.25 1.26
C ALA A 101 23.58 -16.57 0.16
N GLY A 102 23.56 -15.23 0.05
CA GLY A 102 24.33 -14.47 -0.92
C GLY A 102 23.66 -14.29 -2.28
N GLU A 103 22.37 -14.61 -2.40
CA GLU A 103 21.62 -14.36 -3.64
C GLU A 103 21.49 -12.86 -3.89
N SER A 104 21.56 -12.44 -5.16
CA SER A 104 21.50 -11.02 -5.51
C SER A 104 20.12 -10.43 -5.22
N VAL A 105 20.08 -9.18 -4.75
CA VAL A 105 18.85 -8.45 -4.46
C VAL A 105 17.92 -8.40 -5.68
N ALA A 106 18.49 -8.23 -6.89
CA ALA A 106 17.69 -8.19 -8.12
C ALA A 106 16.93 -9.50 -8.37
N VAL A 107 17.57 -10.65 -8.19
CA VAL A 107 16.93 -11.97 -8.34
C VAL A 107 15.84 -12.16 -7.28
N ILE A 108 16.13 -11.79 -6.02
CA ILE A 108 15.16 -11.90 -4.92
C ILE A 108 13.93 -11.05 -5.22
N LEU A 109 14.10 -9.80 -5.68
CA LEU A 109 13.00 -8.91 -6.02
C LEU A 109 12.18 -9.43 -7.20
N GLU A 110 12.84 -10.01 -8.21
CA GLU A 110 12.15 -10.66 -9.34
C GLU A 110 11.28 -11.84 -8.88
N GLU A 111 11.80 -12.67 -7.99
CA GLU A 111 11.04 -13.80 -7.43
C GLU A 111 9.88 -13.34 -6.54
N ILE A 112 10.04 -12.25 -5.78
CA ILE A 112 8.95 -11.63 -5.01
C ILE A 112 7.87 -11.09 -5.96
N ALA A 113 8.26 -10.40 -7.03
CA ALA A 113 7.34 -9.80 -8.00
C ALA A 113 6.44 -10.84 -8.70
N LYS A 114 6.92 -12.09 -8.84
CA LYS A 114 6.14 -13.21 -9.37
C LYS A 114 5.07 -13.75 -8.39
N LYS A 115 5.14 -13.40 -7.11
CA LYS A 115 4.20 -13.90 -6.10
C LYS A 115 2.87 -13.19 -6.21
N ARG A 116 1.81 -13.96 -6.13
CA ARG A 116 0.43 -13.49 -6.21
C ARG A 116 -0.27 -13.83 -4.90
N ILE A 117 -0.52 -12.79 -4.07
CA ILE A 117 -1.23 -12.93 -2.79
C ILE A 117 -2.52 -12.12 -2.90
N ARG A 118 -3.66 -12.77 -2.69
CA ARG A 118 -4.95 -12.09 -2.75
C ARG A 118 -5.05 -11.03 -1.66
N CYS A 119 -5.37 -9.80 -2.06
CA CYS A 119 -5.65 -8.70 -1.15
C CYS A 119 -6.86 -9.02 -0.26
N PRO A 120 -6.79 -8.82 1.07
CA PRO A 120 -7.91 -9.08 1.97
C PRO A 120 -9.15 -8.22 1.68
N LEU A 121 -8.97 -7.05 1.05
CA LEU A 121 -10.05 -6.14 0.67
C LEU A 121 -10.73 -6.52 -0.66
N LEU A 122 -10.22 -7.51 -1.39
CA LEU A 122 -10.88 -8.01 -2.60
C LEU A 122 -12.09 -8.85 -2.20
N GLY A 123 -13.28 -8.35 -2.51
CA GLY A 123 -14.54 -9.07 -2.32
C GLY A 123 -14.69 -10.25 -3.30
N ASP A 124 -15.69 -11.09 -3.04
CA ASP A 124 -15.99 -12.23 -3.91
C ASP A 124 -16.68 -11.78 -5.22
N ASP A 125 -17.20 -10.55 -5.23
CA ASP A 125 -17.73 -9.87 -6.41
C ASP A 125 -16.63 -9.23 -7.29
N GLY A 126 -15.34 -9.45 -6.96
CA GLY A 126 -14.19 -8.90 -7.68
C GLY A 126 -13.93 -7.40 -7.44
N LYS A 127 -14.58 -6.78 -6.42
CA LYS A 127 -14.41 -5.36 -6.10
C LYS A 127 -13.61 -5.17 -4.82
N CYS A 128 -12.93 -4.03 -4.74
CA CYS A 128 -12.26 -3.61 -3.52
C CYS A 128 -13.26 -3.09 -2.51
N ALA A 129 -13.29 -3.65 -1.30
CA ALA A 129 -14.19 -3.24 -0.22
C ALA A 129 -13.93 -1.80 0.29
N LEU A 130 -12.71 -1.27 0.09
CA LEU A 130 -12.32 0.11 0.41
C LEU A 130 -11.78 0.83 -0.83
N TYR A 131 -12.52 0.78 -1.95
CA TYR A 131 -12.05 1.31 -3.23
C TYR A 131 -11.58 2.76 -3.16
N GLU A 132 -12.33 3.63 -2.48
CA GLU A 132 -12.00 5.06 -2.36
C GLU A 132 -10.78 5.32 -1.45
N ALA A 133 -10.49 4.42 -0.53
CA ALA A 133 -9.32 4.51 0.37
C ALA A 133 -8.13 3.66 -0.08
N ARG A 134 -8.14 3.17 -1.32
CA ARG A 134 -7.04 2.34 -1.85
C ARG A 134 -5.71 3.11 -1.85
N PRO A 135 -4.59 2.43 -1.55
CA PRO A 135 -3.25 3.04 -1.59
C PRO A 135 -2.88 3.65 -2.94
N VAL A 136 -1.94 4.58 -2.95
CA VAL A 136 -1.48 5.25 -4.17
C VAL A 136 -1.02 4.24 -5.22
N THR A 137 -0.28 3.20 -4.83
CA THR A 137 0.13 2.11 -5.73
C THR A 137 -1.06 1.49 -6.46
N CYS A 138 -2.18 1.24 -5.77
CA CYS A 138 -3.39 0.70 -6.39
C CYS A 138 -4.05 1.70 -7.36
N ARG A 139 -3.93 3.01 -7.09
CA ARG A 139 -4.56 4.07 -7.91
C ARG A 139 -3.89 4.23 -9.26
N ILE A 140 -2.58 4.07 -9.31
CA ILE A 140 -1.77 4.21 -10.53
C ILE A 140 -1.40 2.86 -11.17
N TYR A 141 -1.86 1.74 -10.59
CA TYR A 141 -1.64 0.43 -11.19
C TYR A 141 -2.36 0.33 -12.54
N GLY A 142 -1.64 0.03 -13.60
CA GLY A 142 -2.22 -0.04 -14.95
C GLY A 142 -1.82 1.12 -15.86
N VAL A 143 -1.12 2.13 -15.37
CA VAL A 143 -0.42 3.13 -16.17
C VAL A 143 1.09 2.94 -16.03
N PRO A 144 1.91 3.47 -16.98
CA PRO A 144 3.36 3.37 -16.86
C PRO A 144 3.88 4.06 -15.59
N THR A 145 4.79 3.38 -14.89
CA THR A 145 5.49 3.90 -13.72
C THR A 145 6.99 3.81 -13.93
N SER A 146 7.77 4.63 -13.24
CA SER A 146 9.23 4.50 -13.17
C SER A 146 9.70 4.44 -11.72
N ILE A 147 10.65 3.54 -11.46
CA ILE A 147 11.34 3.36 -10.17
C ILE A 147 12.83 3.32 -10.49
N ASP A 148 13.63 4.17 -9.85
CA ASP A 148 15.09 4.26 -10.10
C ASP A 148 15.43 4.39 -11.59
N GLY A 149 14.62 5.17 -12.34
CA GLY A 149 14.77 5.37 -13.77
C GLY A 149 14.34 4.17 -14.65
N THR A 150 13.93 3.07 -14.06
CA THR A 150 13.44 1.88 -14.79
C THR A 150 11.92 1.94 -14.96
N GLY A 151 11.46 1.78 -16.20
CA GLY A 151 10.03 1.78 -16.53
C GLY A 151 9.35 0.46 -16.22
N HIS A 152 8.15 0.52 -15.66
CA HIS A 152 7.31 -0.63 -15.35
C HIS A 152 5.89 -0.41 -15.86
N VAL A 153 5.25 -1.46 -16.34
CA VAL A 153 3.85 -1.47 -16.76
C VAL A 153 3.15 -2.71 -16.20
N CYS A 154 1.85 -2.60 -15.97
CA CYS A 154 1.03 -3.76 -15.66
C CYS A 154 1.06 -4.76 -16.84
N GLY A 155 1.23 -6.05 -16.56
CA GLY A 155 1.27 -7.10 -17.59
C GLY A 155 -0.03 -7.27 -18.38
N ARG A 156 -1.12 -6.62 -17.97
CA ARG A 156 -2.39 -6.55 -18.69
C ARG A 156 -2.55 -5.29 -19.54
N ALA A 157 -1.71 -4.27 -19.32
CA ALA A 157 -1.75 -3.04 -20.09
C ALA A 157 -1.15 -3.26 -21.50
N ALA A 158 -1.62 -2.48 -22.48
CA ALA A 158 -1.20 -2.59 -23.87
C ALA A 158 -0.17 -1.51 -24.28
N PHE A 159 0.64 -1.03 -23.33
CA PHE A 159 1.72 -0.10 -23.61
C PHE A 159 2.88 -0.81 -24.34
N LEU A 160 3.32 -0.24 -25.44
CA LEU A 160 4.36 -0.84 -26.28
C LEU A 160 5.77 -0.48 -25.76
N PRO A 161 6.68 -1.46 -25.63
CA PRO A 161 8.07 -1.19 -25.30
C PRO A 161 8.72 -0.22 -26.30
N GLY A 162 9.57 0.70 -25.79
CA GLY A 162 10.29 1.67 -26.61
C GLY A 162 9.47 2.88 -27.08
N LYS A 163 8.16 2.92 -26.84
CA LYS A 163 7.32 4.10 -27.10
C LYS A 163 7.25 4.97 -25.84
N ALA A 164 7.37 6.30 -26.01
CA ALA A 164 7.24 7.24 -24.91
C ALA A 164 5.78 7.40 -24.48
N TYR A 165 5.51 7.32 -23.19
CA TYR A 165 4.20 7.54 -22.57
C TYR A 165 4.34 8.42 -21.34
N PRO A 166 3.28 9.16 -20.94
CA PRO A 166 3.25 9.80 -19.64
C PRO A 166 3.44 8.75 -18.55
N THR A 167 4.43 8.94 -17.68
CA THR A 167 4.88 7.95 -16.72
C THR A 167 4.83 8.52 -15.30
N ALA A 168 4.25 7.78 -14.36
CA ALA A 168 4.26 8.14 -12.95
C ALA A 168 5.65 7.90 -12.36
N ASN A 169 6.27 8.95 -11.83
CA ASN A 169 7.54 8.83 -11.11
C ASN A 169 7.27 8.35 -9.66
N MET A 170 7.53 7.07 -9.42
CA MET A 170 7.31 6.45 -8.12
C MET A 170 8.27 6.96 -7.05
N ASP A 171 9.50 7.32 -7.42
CA ASP A 171 10.50 7.83 -6.47
C ASP A 171 9.99 9.10 -5.81
N ARG A 172 9.45 10.05 -6.60
CA ARG A 172 8.82 11.28 -6.08
C ARG A 172 7.58 11.01 -5.24
N ILE A 173 6.79 10.00 -5.61
CA ILE A 173 5.61 9.60 -4.82
C ILE A 173 6.06 9.01 -3.49
N HIS A 174 7.05 8.13 -3.50
CA HIS A 174 7.60 7.53 -2.28
C HIS A 174 8.24 8.58 -1.36
N GLU A 175 8.97 9.56 -1.89
CA GLU A 175 9.49 10.70 -1.12
C GLU A 175 8.35 11.47 -0.41
N ARG A 176 7.27 11.77 -1.11
CA ARG A 176 6.11 12.47 -0.51
C ARG A 176 5.42 11.62 0.56
N LEU A 177 5.27 10.33 0.33
CA LEU A 177 4.71 9.38 1.32
C LEU A 177 5.62 9.26 2.55
N ALA A 178 6.94 9.27 2.36
CA ALA A 178 7.91 9.26 3.46
C ALA A 178 7.82 10.55 4.30
N VAL A 179 7.69 11.71 3.67
CA VAL A 179 7.46 12.99 4.36
C VAL A 179 6.16 12.96 5.17
N LEU A 180 5.06 12.47 4.58
CA LEU A 180 3.78 12.34 5.28
C LEU A 180 3.85 11.34 6.44
N SER A 181 4.62 10.25 6.28
CA SER A 181 4.86 9.27 7.35
C SER A 181 5.64 9.88 8.51
N LEU A 182 6.65 10.71 8.20
CA LEU A 182 7.42 11.45 9.20
C LEU A 182 6.53 12.46 9.95
N ASP A 183 5.71 13.21 9.22
CA ASP A 183 4.79 14.18 9.80
C ASP A 183 3.74 13.48 10.68
N LEU A 184 3.22 12.32 10.26
CA LEU A 184 2.31 11.53 11.09
C LEU A 184 3.00 11.04 12.35
N SER A 185 4.21 10.47 12.25
CA SER A 185 4.98 9.99 13.40
C SER A 185 5.22 11.10 14.43
N ARG A 186 5.60 12.31 13.97
CA ARG A 186 5.79 13.49 14.81
C ARG A 186 4.47 13.99 15.41
N HIS A 187 3.42 14.06 14.61
CA HIS A 187 2.09 14.49 15.07
C HIS A 187 1.54 13.56 16.15
N MET A 188 1.73 12.26 15.98
CA MET A 188 1.35 11.24 16.97
C MET A 188 2.31 11.20 18.20
N GLN A 189 3.39 12.01 18.19
CA GLN A 189 4.40 12.06 19.25
C GLN A 189 5.04 10.69 19.51
N SER A 190 5.32 9.93 18.46
CA SER A 190 5.86 8.57 18.60
C SER A 190 7.12 8.53 19.45
N GLY A 191 7.19 7.59 20.39
CA GLY A 191 8.38 7.28 21.17
C GLY A 191 9.48 6.54 20.39
N PHE A 192 9.18 6.11 19.14
CA PHE A 192 10.14 5.41 18.26
C PHE A 192 10.71 6.37 17.21
N ALA A 193 12.03 6.58 17.24
CA ALA A 193 12.70 7.54 16.33
C ALA A 193 12.46 7.21 14.84
N GLU A 194 12.50 5.92 14.48
CA GLU A 194 12.40 5.44 13.09
C GLU A 194 10.98 4.97 12.72
N MET A 195 9.95 5.36 13.49
CA MET A 195 8.56 4.95 13.21
C MET A 195 8.10 5.28 11.80
N HIS A 196 8.58 6.39 11.26
CA HIS A 196 8.23 6.88 9.93
C HIS A 196 8.77 6.01 8.78
N THR A 197 9.78 5.17 9.02
CA THR A 197 10.39 4.29 8.01
C THR A 197 9.69 2.93 7.91
N VAL A 198 8.72 2.66 8.78
CA VAL A 198 8.02 1.37 8.82
C VAL A 198 7.27 1.15 7.52
N LEU A 199 7.49 -0.02 6.93
CA LEU A 199 6.75 -0.53 5.78
C LEU A 199 5.88 -1.71 6.22
N VAL A 200 4.59 -1.63 5.95
CA VAL A 200 3.57 -2.54 6.50
C VAL A 200 2.81 -3.22 5.37
N PRO A 201 2.73 -4.56 5.32
CA PRO A 201 1.82 -5.24 4.42
C PRO A 201 0.37 -4.78 4.66
N LEU A 202 -0.42 -4.70 3.59
CA LEU A 202 -1.82 -4.29 3.71
C LEU A 202 -2.61 -5.18 4.68
N SER A 203 -2.30 -6.47 4.77
CA SER A 203 -2.84 -7.39 5.77
C SER A 203 -2.61 -6.87 7.19
N MET A 204 -1.36 -6.55 7.51
CA MET A 204 -0.99 -6.01 8.82
C MET A 204 -1.60 -4.63 9.07
N ALA A 205 -1.72 -3.78 8.06
CA ALA A 205 -2.39 -2.49 8.19
C ALA A 205 -3.83 -2.62 8.71
N LEU A 206 -4.56 -3.69 8.32
CA LEU A 206 -5.93 -3.95 8.78
C LEU A 206 -6.01 -4.58 10.16
N ILE A 207 -5.04 -5.43 10.53
CA ILE A 207 -5.02 -6.20 11.78
C ILE A 207 -4.47 -5.36 12.94
N THR A 208 -3.55 -4.44 12.66
CA THR A 208 -2.84 -3.66 13.68
C THR A 208 -3.77 -2.66 14.38
N SER A 209 -3.62 -2.53 15.69
CA SER A 209 -4.20 -1.43 16.46
C SER A 209 -3.22 -0.27 16.48
N TYR A 210 -3.56 0.86 15.85
CA TYR A 210 -2.73 2.08 15.83
C TYR A 210 -3.03 2.93 17.09
N ASP A 211 -2.77 2.35 18.23
CA ASP A 211 -3.02 2.93 19.56
C ASP A 211 -1.74 3.53 20.20
N ALA A 212 -1.84 3.95 21.46
CA ALA A 212 -0.70 4.54 22.19
C ALA A 212 0.47 3.56 22.33
N ALA A 213 0.20 2.25 22.48
CA ALA A 213 1.23 1.22 22.56
C ALA A 213 1.98 1.08 21.23
N TYR A 214 1.25 1.13 20.11
CA TYR A 214 1.84 1.09 18.77
C TYR A 214 2.81 2.24 18.52
N TYR A 215 2.47 3.44 19.00
CA TYR A 215 3.33 4.63 18.90
C TYR A 215 4.38 4.75 20.01
N GLY A 216 4.49 3.77 20.90
CA GLY A 216 5.48 3.77 21.98
C GLY A 216 5.20 4.80 23.08
N LEU A 217 3.94 5.15 23.31
CA LEU A 217 3.51 6.16 24.29
C LEU A 217 3.10 5.56 25.63
N ASP A 218 3.01 4.25 25.75
CA ASP A 218 2.73 3.57 27.00
C ASP A 218 3.98 3.59 27.91
N LYS A 219 3.95 4.41 28.94
CA LYS A 219 5.04 4.57 29.94
C LYS A 219 5.30 3.33 30.82
N ASN A 220 4.60 2.21 30.62
CA ASN A 220 4.63 1.03 31.49
C ASN A 220 5.40 -0.18 30.91
N ARG A 221 6.38 0.02 30.06
CA ARG A 221 7.35 -1.03 29.68
C ARG A 221 8.75 -0.60 30.15
N GLY A 222 8.93 -0.64 31.48
CA GLY A 222 10.21 -0.62 32.16
C GLY A 222 10.46 -1.96 32.81
#